data_89b0657a57bf34db4451aedb2b7ea9a7
#
_entry.id   89b0657a57bf34db4451aedb2b7ea9a7
#
_cell.length_a   1.000
_cell.length_b   1.000
_cell.length_c   1.000
_cell.angle_alpha   90.00
_cell.angle_beta   90.00
_cell.angle_gamma   90.00
#
_symmetry.space_group_name_H-M   'P 1'
#
loop_
_entity.id
_entity.type
_entity.pdbx_description
1 polymer ?
#
loop_
_entity_poly.entity_id
_entity_poly.type
_entity_poly.pdbx_seq_one_letter_code
_entity_poly.pdbx_strand_id
1 'polypeptide(L)'
;MKPANQSSISPEGDLQPHTKLRQGIFIEKYLDPFRTYLLDEKVSEICINHAHELWIERAGSHAMEQVISEDITEEHLLRLARQIAALSGQSINEEFPLLSATLPTGERVQIVIPPAARFGPALSIRKQVVQNMTLDDYQ
;
A
#
# COMPACT_ATOMS: atom_id res chain seq x y z
N MET A 1 -13.03 -20.93 28.76
CA MET A 1 -13.05 -20.86 28.18
C MET A 1 -13.00 -20.65 27.44
N LYS A 2 -12.86 -20.73 26.99
CA LYS A 2 -12.78 -20.59 26.18
C LYS A 2 -13.10 -20.32 25.34
N PRO A 3 -12.86 -20.18 25.06
CA PRO A 3 -13.22 -19.90 24.19
C PRO A 3 -13.42 -20.02 23.12
N ALA A 4 -13.54 -20.06 23.10
CA ALA A 4 -13.69 -20.13 22.23
C ALA A 4 -13.88 -19.79 21.41
N ASN A 5 -13.83 -19.69 21.32
CA ASN A 5 -14.03 -19.59 20.54
C ASN A 5 -13.84 -19.40 19.72
N GLN A 6 -13.53 -19.28 19.86
CA GLN A 6 -13.23 -18.97 18.98
C GLN A 6 -13.33 -19.39 17.90
N SER A 7 -13.16 -19.83 18.01
CA SER A 7 -13.10 -20.27 16.83
C SER A 7 -14.13 -20.41 16.01
N SER A 8 -14.75 -20.06 16.26
CA SER A 8 -15.90 -19.88 15.49
C SER A 8 -15.65 -19.15 14.23
N ILE A 9 -14.45 -18.83 13.97
CA ILE A 9 -14.12 -18.14 12.75
C ILE A 9 -14.21 -19.11 11.62
N SER A 10 -14.98 -18.76 10.63
CA SER A 10 -15.13 -19.60 9.48
C SER A 10 -13.83 -19.69 8.72
N PRO A 11 -13.30 -20.87 8.55
CA PRO A 11 -12.07 -21.01 7.79
C PRO A 11 -12.24 -20.77 6.30
N GLU A 12 -13.44 -20.63 5.85
CA GLU A 12 -13.65 -20.40 4.42
C GLU A 12 -13.28 -19.03 4.00
N GLY A 13 -12.79 -18.22 4.91
CA GLY A 13 -12.39 -16.89 4.54
C GLY A 13 -13.53 -15.93 4.37
N ASP A 14 -14.69 -16.30 4.83
CA ASP A 14 -15.81 -15.39 4.82
C ASP A 14 -15.61 -14.37 5.90
N LEU A 15 -14.90 -13.31 5.57
CA LEU A 15 -14.65 -12.27 6.52
C LEU A 15 -15.93 -11.53 6.80
N GLN A 16 -16.19 -11.33 8.08
CA GLN A 16 -17.29 -10.49 8.47
C GLN A 16 -17.00 -9.06 8.03
N PRO A 17 -18.03 -8.28 7.73
CA PRO A 17 -17.79 -6.90 7.32
C PRO A 17 -16.95 -6.11 8.31
N HIS A 18 -17.15 -6.34 9.61
CA HIS A 18 -16.37 -5.62 10.61
C HIS A 18 -14.89 -6.02 10.58
N THR A 19 -14.58 -7.26 10.16
CA THR A 19 -13.19 -7.70 10.04
C THR A 19 -12.50 -6.99 8.89
N LYS A 20 -13.18 -6.85 7.75
CA LYS A 20 -12.60 -6.12 6.64
C LYS A 20 -12.40 -4.66 6.97
N LEU A 21 -13.34 -4.08 7.69
CA LEU A 21 -13.20 -2.69 8.12
C LEU A 21 -12.01 -2.53 9.04
N ARG A 22 -11.82 -3.48 9.95
CA ARG A 22 -10.68 -3.42 10.86
C ARG A 22 -9.36 -3.52 10.11
N GLN A 23 -9.29 -4.40 9.09
CA GLN A 23 -8.09 -4.50 8.29
C GLN A 23 -7.82 -3.19 7.55
N GLY A 24 -8.85 -2.54 7.06
CA GLY A 24 -8.69 -1.25 6.43
C GLY A 24 -8.14 -0.21 7.38
N ILE A 25 -8.59 -0.23 8.64
CA ILE A 25 -8.09 0.69 9.65
C ILE A 25 -6.61 0.44 9.92
N PHE A 26 -6.21 -0.83 10.00
CA PHE A 26 -4.79 -1.15 10.21
C PHE A 26 -3.95 -0.66 9.05
N ILE A 27 -4.43 -0.84 7.83
CA ILE A 27 -3.68 -0.38 6.66
C ILE A 27 -3.51 1.13 6.71
N GLU A 28 -4.54 1.86 7.12
CA GLU A 28 -4.41 3.31 7.20
C GLU A 28 -3.31 3.73 8.16
N LYS A 29 -3.15 2.99 9.25
CA LYS A 29 -2.05 3.30 10.17
C LYS A 29 -0.69 3.13 9.52
N TYR A 30 -0.53 2.06 8.76
CA TYR A 30 0.73 1.80 8.08
C TYR A 30 0.96 2.77 6.93
N LEU A 31 -0.11 3.34 6.38
CA LEU A 31 0.00 4.32 5.31
C LEU A 31 0.21 5.74 5.85
N ASP A 32 0.17 5.91 7.16
CA ASP A 32 0.26 7.22 7.76
C ASP A 32 1.49 8.02 7.32
N PRO A 33 2.69 7.42 7.22
CA PRO A 33 3.85 8.20 6.74
C PRO A 33 3.69 8.71 5.31
N PHE A 34 2.78 8.14 4.55
CA PHE A 34 2.55 8.55 3.16
C PHE A 34 1.32 9.42 3.01
N ARG A 35 0.61 9.67 4.09
CA ARG A 35 -0.73 10.27 4.03
C ARG A 35 -0.72 11.62 3.32
N THR A 36 0.25 12.46 3.63
CA THR A 36 0.33 13.79 3.01
C THR A 36 0.33 13.67 1.49
N TYR A 37 1.09 12.72 0.98
CA TYR A 37 1.21 12.55 -0.46
C TYR A 37 0.04 11.80 -1.06
N LEU A 38 -0.55 10.89 -0.29
CA LEU A 38 -1.75 10.20 -0.77
C LEU A 38 -2.92 11.15 -0.90
N LEU A 39 -3.00 12.14 -0.04
CA LEU A 39 -4.10 13.11 -0.07
C LEU A 39 -3.85 14.27 -1.02
N ASP A 40 -2.63 14.44 -1.49
CA ASP A 40 -2.28 15.54 -2.39
C ASP A 40 -2.73 15.18 -3.79
N GLU A 41 -3.70 15.93 -4.33
CA GLU A 41 -4.26 15.62 -5.63
C GLU A 41 -3.24 15.75 -6.75
N LYS A 42 -2.15 16.46 -6.52
CA LYS A 42 -1.13 16.66 -7.55
C LYS A 42 -0.10 15.56 -7.57
N VAL A 43 -0.06 14.70 -6.56
CA VAL A 43 0.86 13.58 -6.53
C VAL A 43 0.29 12.43 -7.32
N SER A 44 1.05 11.93 -8.28
CA SER A 44 0.62 10.83 -9.12
C SER A 44 1.23 9.51 -8.72
N GLU A 45 2.42 9.53 -8.13
CA GLU A 45 3.09 8.28 -7.78
C GLU A 45 4.04 8.49 -6.60
N ILE A 46 4.11 7.49 -5.75
CA ILE A 46 5.05 7.44 -4.62
C ILE A 46 5.89 6.19 -4.80
N CYS A 47 7.20 6.34 -4.83
CA CYS A 47 8.11 5.22 -4.99
C CYS A 47 9.06 5.14 -3.82
N ILE A 48 9.34 3.92 -3.37
CA ILE A 48 10.29 3.67 -2.30
C ILE A 48 11.20 2.54 -2.75
N ASN A 49 12.49 2.82 -2.80
CA ASN A 49 13.50 1.82 -3.14
C ASN A 49 14.39 1.50 -1.97
N HIS A 50 14.46 2.40 -1.00
CA HIS A 50 15.26 2.24 0.20
C HIS A 50 14.45 2.73 1.38
N ALA A 51 14.73 2.18 2.55
CA ALA A 51 14.14 2.71 3.77
C ALA A 51 14.48 4.19 3.90
N HIS A 52 13.56 4.92 4.50
CA HIS A 52 13.73 6.34 4.83
C HIS A 52 13.69 7.29 3.64
N GLU A 53 13.50 6.78 2.43
CA GLU A 53 13.45 7.63 1.23
C GLU A 53 12.15 7.41 0.49
N LEU A 54 11.51 8.50 0.13
CA LEU A 54 10.40 8.46 -0.82
C LEU A 54 10.76 9.29 -2.02
N TRP A 55 10.28 8.84 -3.16
CA TRP A 55 10.37 9.61 -4.39
C TRP A 55 8.95 9.90 -4.84
N ILE A 56 8.65 11.17 -5.02
CA ILE A 56 7.30 11.64 -5.30
C ILE A 56 7.25 12.18 -6.72
N GLU A 57 6.32 11.68 -7.51
CA GLU A 57 6.07 12.23 -8.82
C GLU A 57 4.79 13.05 -8.77
N ARG A 58 4.85 14.26 -9.28
CA ARG A 58 3.69 15.12 -9.33
C ARG A 58 3.15 15.19 -10.75
N ALA A 59 1.83 15.28 -10.88
CA ALA A 59 1.21 15.36 -12.18
C ALA A 59 1.72 16.59 -12.93
N GLY A 60 2.05 16.39 -14.19
CA GLY A 60 2.57 17.46 -15.02
C GLY A 60 4.05 17.73 -14.85
N SER A 61 4.73 17.01 -14.01
CA SER A 61 6.16 17.13 -13.83
C SER A 61 6.85 15.83 -14.20
N HIS A 62 8.01 15.95 -14.82
CA HIS A 62 8.78 14.75 -15.17
C HIS A 62 9.87 14.46 -14.16
N ALA A 63 10.03 15.33 -13.18
CA ALA A 63 11.06 15.17 -12.16
C ALA A 63 10.46 14.53 -10.92
N MET A 64 11.23 13.64 -10.30
CA MET A 64 10.85 13.04 -9.02
C MET A 64 11.45 13.89 -7.91
N GLU A 65 10.69 14.05 -6.85
CA GLU A 65 11.12 14.80 -5.69
C GLU A 65 11.47 13.81 -4.58
N GLN A 66 12.65 13.94 -3.99
CA GLN A 66 13.06 13.07 -2.91
C GLN A 66 12.59 13.62 -1.58
N VAL A 67 12.05 12.76 -0.75
CA VAL A 67 11.63 13.11 0.60
C VAL A 67 12.25 12.11 1.56
N ILE A 68 12.80 12.60 2.66
CA ILE A 68 13.39 11.76 3.68
C ILE A 68 12.41 11.64 4.84
N SER A 69 12.20 10.43 5.31
CA SER A 69 11.30 10.18 6.42
C SER A 69 11.86 9.07 7.31
N GLU A 70 12.04 9.39 8.59
CA GLU A 70 12.56 8.40 9.52
C GLU A 70 11.55 7.34 9.89
N ASP A 71 10.27 7.60 9.61
CA ASP A 71 9.22 6.66 9.95
C ASP A 71 9.14 5.49 8.97
N ILE A 72 9.82 5.59 7.84
CA ILE A 72 9.73 4.57 6.79
C ILE A 72 10.92 3.63 6.93
N THR A 73 10.81 2.72 7.88
CA THR A 73 11.82 1.70 8.11
C THR A 73 11.53 0.47 7.26
N GLU A 74 12.52 -0.42 7.13
CA GLU A 74 12.29 -1.68 6.44
C GLU A 74 11.18 -2.47 7.12
N GLU A 75 11.19 -2.47 8.44
CA GLU A 75 10.18 -3.21 9.18
C GLU A 75 8.80 -2.65 8.90
N HIS A 76 8.68 -1.33 8.86
CA HIS A 76 7.41 -0.70 8.56
C HIS A 76 6.92 -1.10 7.17
N LEU A 77 7.82 -1.10 6.20
CA LEU A 77 7.47 -1.46 4.83
C LEU A 77 7.05 -2.91 4.72
N LEU A 78 7.74 -3.81 5.44
CA LEU A 78 7.36 -5.22 5.43
C LEU A 78 5.99 -5.43 6.06
N ARG A 79 5.72 -4.73 7.16
CA ARG A 79 4.42 -4.84 7.80
C ARG A 79 3.32 -4.32 6.90
N LEU A 80 3.58 -3.19 6.23
CA LEU A 80 2.62 -2.66 5.28
C LEU A 80 2.36 -3.67 4.16
N ALA A 81 3.43 -4.28 3.65
CA ALA A 81 3.28 -5.27 2.58
C ALA A 81 2.39 -6.43 3.03
N ARG A 82 2.59 -6.92 4.25
CA ARG A 82 1.78 -8.02 4.76
C ARG A 82 0.33 -7.63 4.95
N GLN A 83 0.09 -6.39 5.37
CA GLN A 83 -1.28 -5.92 5.55
C GLN A 83 -1.98 -5.79 4.21
N ILE A 84 -1.29 -5.28 3.21
CA ILE A 84 -1.88 -5.16 1.87
C ILE A 84 -2.14 -6.54 1.30
N ALA A 85 -1.22 -7.48 1.50
CA ALA A 85 -1.41 -8.84 1.03
C ALA A 85 -2.64 -9.46 1.68
N ALA A 86 -2.76 -9.32 3.00
CA ALA A 86 -3.90 -9.88 3.73
C ALA A 86 -5.21 -9.29 3.23
N LEU A 87 -5.23 -7.98 3.03
CA LEU A 87 -6.45 -7.31 2.58
C LEU A 87 -6.87 -7.77 1.19
N SER A 88 -5.91 -8.07 0.34
CA SER A 88 -6.19 -8.48 -1.04
C SER A 88 -6.24 -10.00 -1.20
N GLY A 89 -6.22 -10.76 -0.11
CA GLY A 89 -6.29 -12.20 -0.18
C GLY A 89 -5.06 -12.86 -0.77
N GLN A 90 -3.93 -12.20 -0.66
CA GLN A 90 -2.67 -12.70 -1.21
C GLN A 90 -1.67 -12.95 -0.10
N SER A 91 -0.56 -13.60 -0.45
CA SER A 91 0.57 -13.79 0.45
C SER A 91 1.79 -13.17 -0.17
N ILE A 92 2.68 -12.68 0.68
CA ILE A 92 3.96 -12.17 0.22
C ILE A 92 5.04 -12.72 1.14
N ASN A 93 6.04 -13.37 0.55
CA ASN A 93 7.13 -13.98 1.29
C ASN A 93 8.27 -14.23 0.32
N GLU A 94 9.33 -14.91 0.80
CA GLU A 94 10.49 -15.16 -0.04
C GLU A 94 10.17 -15.99 -1.27
N GLU A 95 9.19 -16.87 -1.15
CA GLU A 95 8.78 -17.71 -2.27
C GLU A 95 7.92 -16.92 -3.26
N PHE A 96 7.12 -16.00 -2.77
CA PHE A 96 6.27 -15.15 -3.59
C PHE A 96 6.56 -13.70 -3.21
N PRO A 97 7.68 -13.16 -3.71
CA PRO A 97 8.14 -11.86 -3.23
C PRO A 97 7.50 -10.65 -3.90
N LEU A 98 6.61 -10.89 -4.84
CA LEU A 98 5.95 -9.81 -5.59
C LEU A 98 4.48 -9.72 -5.20
N LEU A 99 3.98 -8.52 -5.10
CA LEU A 99 2.59 -8.28 -4.76
C LEU A 99 2.06 -7.12 -5.59
N SER A 100 0.91 -7.33 -6.21
CA SER A 100 0.17 -6.25 -6.87
C SER A 100 -1.21 -6.21 -6.27
N ALA A 101 -1.65 -5.04 -5.87
CA ALA A 101 -2.94 -4.92 -5.22
C ALA A 101 -3.51 -3.52 -5.44
N THR A 102 -4.79 -3.38 -5.16
CA THR A 102 -5.47 -2.09 -5.17
C THR A 102 -5.92 -1.79 -3.76
N LEU A 103 -5.57 -0.62 -3.26
CA LEU A 103 -5.99 -0.20 -1.94
C LEU A 103 -7.49 0.11 -1.94
N PRO A 104 -8.13 0.07 -0.77
CA PRO A 104 -9.56 0.39 -0.70
C PRO A 104 -9.91 1.75 -1.28
N THR A 105 -8.99 2.69 -1.22
CA THR A 105 -9.19 4.04 -1.74
C THR A 105 -8.83 4.16 -3.22
N GLY A 106 -8.43 3.07 -3.87
CA GLY A 106 -8.27 3.04 -5.32
C GLY A 106 -6.86 3.08 -5.85
N GLU A 107 -5.88 3.38 -5.00
CA GLU A 107 -4.49 3.42 -5.45
C GLU A 107 -4.01 2.01 -5.78
N ARG A 108 -3.16 1.91 -6.78
CA ARG A 108 -2.57 0.64 -7.15
C ARG A 108 -1.18 0.54 -6.55
N VAL A 109 -0.89 -0.60 -5.95
CA VAL A 109 0.35 -0.80 -5.24
C VAL A 109 1.08 -1.99 -5.82
N GLN A 110 2.39 -1.84 -5.99
CA GLN A 110 3.27 -2.95 -6.33
C GLN A 110 4.36 -2.99 -5.30
N ILE A 111 4.64 -4.18 -4.78
CA ILE A 111 5.64 -4.36 -3.73
C ILE A 111 6.53 -5.52 -4.12
N VAL A 112 7.83 -5.35 -3.89
CA VAL A 112 8.82 -6.42 -4.04
C VAL A 112 9.59 -6.47 -2.74
N ILE A 113 9.73 -7.67 -2.17
CA ILE A 113 10.48 -7.82 -0.92
C ILE A 113 11.77 -8.59 -1.17
N PRO A 114 12.74 -8.49 -0.26
CA PRO A 114 13.97 -9.30 -0.39
C PRO A 114 13.63 -10.79 -0.36
N PRO A 115 14.42 -11.63 -1.02
CA PRO A 115 15.67 -11.27 -1.70
C PRO A 115 15.50 -10.72 -3.12
N ALA A 116 14.28 -10.71 -3.66
CA ALA A 116 14.08 -10.20 -5.00
C ALA A 116 14.41 -8.72 -5.10
N ALA A 117 14.08 -7.95 -4.07
CA ALA A 117 14.50 -6.56 -3.97
C ALA A 117 15.83 -6.53 -3.25
N ARG A 118 16.83 -5.86 -3.83
CA ARG A 118 18.20 -5.93 -3.33
C ARG A 118 18.42 -5.14 -2.05
N PHE A 119 17.75 -4.02 -1.90
CA PHE A 119 18.06 -3.06 -0.85
C PHE A 119 16.95 -2.95 0.19
N GLY A 120 16.16 -4.01 0.32
CA GLY A 120 15.02 -3.99 1.21
C GLY A 120 13.75 -3.92 0.39
N PRO A 121 12.59 -3.80 1.04
CA PRO A 121 11.33 -3.75 0.31
C PRO A 121 11.28 -2.54 -0.61
N ALA A 122 10.80 -2.77 -1.82
CA ALA A 122 10.55 -1.72 -2.79
C ALA A 122 9.05 -1.60 -2.98
N LEU A 123 8.57 -0.38 -3.07
CA LEU A 123 7.14 -0.11 -3.09
C LEU A 123 6.83 0.98 -4.09
N SER A 124 5.76 0.79 -4.86
CA SER A 124 5.28 1.80 -5.78
C SER A 124 3.78 1.95 -5.55
N ILE A 125 3.35 3.16 -5.28
CA ILE A 125 1.93 3.47 -5.13
C ILE A 125 1.57 4.44 -6.24
N ARG A 126 0.71 3.99 -7.14
CA ARG A 126 0.25 4.83 -8.24
C ARG A 126 -1.16 5.27 -7.97
N LYS A 127 -1.33 6.57 -7.92
CA LYS A 127 -2.64 7.14 -7.68
C LYS A 127 -3.38 7.32 -9.00
N GLN A 128 -4.68 7.13 -8.94
CA GLN A 128 -5.50 7.53 -10.06
C GLN A 128 -5.75 9.01 -9.91
N VAL A 129 -5.01 9.78 -10.68
CA VAL A 129 -5.24 11.20 -10.67
C VAL A 129 -6.50 11.44 -11.48
N VAL A 130 -7.62 11.61 -10.80
CA VAL A 130 -8.83 12.02 -11.44
C VAL A 130 -8.70 13.52 -11.62
N GLN A 131 -8.15 13.89 -12.77
CA GLN A 131 -8.09 15.29 -13.09
C GLN A 131 -9.48 15.68 -13.52
N ASN A 132 -10.25 16.25 -12.74
CA ASN A 132 -11.55 16.82 -13.11
C ASN A 132 -11.87 16.73 -14.60
N MET A 133 -11.68 15.55 -15.15
CA MET A 133 -11.88 15.38 -16.58
C MET A 133 -13.37 15.35 -16.87
N THR A 134 -13.79 16.24 -17.70
CA THR A 134 -15.13 16.19 -18.23
C THR A 134 -15.12 15.34 -19.48
N LEU A 135 -16.28 15.14 -20.06
CA LEU A 135 -16.34 14.40 -21.31
C LEU A 135 -15.54 15.11 -22.40
N ASP A 136 -15.44 16.41 -22.30
CA ASP A 136 -14.68 17.17 -23.30
C ASP A 136 -13.20 16.86 -23.22
N ASP A 137 -12.71 16.47 -22.07
CA ASP A 137 -11.30 16.20 -21.87
C ASP A 137 -10.88 14.88 -22.49
N TYR A 138 -11.81 14.10 -22.95
CA TYR A 138 -11.51 12.83 -23.59
C TYR A 138 -11.45 12.95 -25.10
N GLN A 139 -11.45 14.13 -25.59
CA GLN A 139 -11.43 14.39 -27.03
C GLN A 139 -10.14 13.94 -27.71
#